data_357bdcb569759eefdb424ab0971d8214
#
_entry.id   357bdcb569759eefdb424ab0971d8214
#
_cell.length_a   1.000
_cell.length_b   1.000
_cell.length_c   1.000
_cell.angle_alpha   90.00
_cell.angle_beta   90.00
_cell.angle_gamma   90.00
#
_symmetry.space_group_name_H-M   'P 1'
#
loop_
_entity.id
_entity.type
_entity.pdbx_description
1 polymer ?
#
loop_
_entity_poly.entity_id
_entity_poly.type
_entity_poly.pdbx_seq_one_letter_code
_entity_poly.pdbx_strand_id
1 'polypeptide(L)'
;MTPEPRTIASQILIALDHDYAGMPECDDHAGKAWHKLFRKADELGLLDDDLLEAMMQERLARLGDSNLRLMRLEANADTALEPAPCTFEVQGDAAVLTVGNLDSTEAADLLAEHADQVRAAKTLVIDVRDCTGGIEQAAYPLLDWLFDEPTTLETLIGTQQVLTNYSTGACKARIQQFTQLKALLEAQGAGDTTAWLDQGLQAAQDSMGKGFVEEALAPAPLDIAAAPAGQHVFVLTSARTADAAEWLASVAKKSARATQVGQATCGTLDYSNPVTLAFGDRFVFTYPMTKTVEAAQGHGMRGTGIVADIACLAKDALAKALEG
;
A
#
# COMPACT_ATOMS: atom_id res chain seq x y z
N MET A 1 25.16 4.95 -18.42
CA MET A 1 26.26 4.62 -17.48
C MET A 1 25.60 4.25 -16.17
N THR A 2 25.75 3.03 -15.72
CA THR A 2 25.16 2.53 -14.48
C THR A 2 25.84 3.19 -13.28
N PRO A 3 25.13 3.80 -12.32
CA PRO A 3 25.75 4.51 -11.21
C PRO A 3 26.48 3.55 -10.25
N GLU A 4 27.60 4.03 -9.69
CA GLU A 4 28.38 3.31 -8.68
C GLU A 4 27.57 3.11 -7.37
N PRO A 5 27.81 2.02 -6.57
CA PRO A 5 27.11 1.77 -5.32
C PRO A 5 27.11 2.96 -4.36
N ARG A 6 28.21 3.68 -4.25
CA ARG A 6 28.34 4.90 -3.46
C ARG A 6 27.36 5.98 -3.90
N THR A 7 27.19 6.17 -5.20
CA THR A 7 26.27 7.16 -5.78
C THR A 7 24.84 6.78 -5.46
N ILE A 8 24.49 5.48 -5.60
CA ILE A 8 23.17 4.93 -5.25
C ILE A 8 22.87 5.16 -3.77
N ALA A 9 23.78 4.74 -2.89
CA ALA A 9 23.64 4.95 -1.44
C ALA A 9 23.41 6.43 -1.08
N SER A 10 24.20 7.33 -1.65
CA SER A 10 24.07 8.77 -1.38
C SER A 10 22.74 9.33 -1.84
N GLN A 11 22.22 8.92 -2.99
CA GLN A 11 20.94 9.40 -3.52
C GLN A 11 19.77 8.85 -2.69
N ILE A 12 19.81 7.59 -2.25
CA ILE A 12 18.78 7.03 -1.37
C ILE A 12 18.77 7.74 -0.02
N LEU A 13 19.94 7.97 0.59
CA LEU A 13 20.02 8.68 1.88
C LEU A 13 19.53 10.12 1.78
N ILE A 14 19.83 10.83 0.68
CA ILE A 14 19.30 12.17 0.43
C ILE A 14 17.77 12.13 0.28
N ALA A 15 17.23 11.16 -0.46
CA ALA A 15 15.80 11.00 -0.62
C ALA A 15 15.11 10.69 0.72
N LEU A 16 15.70 9.83 1.56
CA LEU A 16 15.20 9.57 2.90
C LEU A 16 15.19 10.83 3.77
N ASP A 17 16.29 11.59 3.79
CA ASP A 17 16.43 12.74 4.67
C ASP A 17 15.57 13.96 4.27
N HIS A 18 15.26 14.12 2.97
CA HIS A 18 14.64 15.33 2.45
C HIS A 18 13.31 15.12 1.73
N ASP A 19 13.11 13.95 1.10
CA ASP A 19 12.01 13.72 0.18
C ASP A 19 10.94 12.79 0.78
N TYR A 20 11.34 11.83 1.62
CA TYR A 20 10.43 10.90 2.27
C TYR A 20 9.52 11.59 3.29
N ALA A 21 8.20 11.39 3.16
CA ALA A 21 7.20 12.08 3.99
C ALA A 21 7.25 11.69 5.47
N GLY A 22 7.65 10.45 5.79
CA GLY A 22 7.66 9.93 7.16
C GLY A 22 8.94 10.22 7.95
N MET A 23 9.96 10.87 7.37
CA MET A 23 11.21 11.16 8.07
C MET A 23 11.03 12.05 9.31
N PRO A 24 10.19 13.11 9.30
CA PRO A 24 9.99 13.95 10.50
C PRO A 24 9.45 13.21 11.72
N GLU A 25 8.69 12.13 11.54
CA GLU A 25 8.13 11.31 12.61
C GLU A 25 9.06 10.17 13.04
N CYS A 26 10.19 9.99 12.35
CA CYS A 26 11.18 9.01 12.73
C CYS A 26 12.11 9.58 13.80
N ASP A 27 12.25 8.90 14.94
CA ASP A 27 13.30 9.17 15.92
C ASP A 27 14.65 8.68 15.36
N ASP A 28 15.14 9.40 14.35
CA ASP A 28 16.33 9.01 13.59
C ASP A 28 17.62 9.62 14.15
N HIS A 29 17.92 9.35 15.42
CA HIS A 29 19.21 9.70 16.00
C HIS A 29 20.39 9.02 15.29
N ALA A 30 20.12 7.95 14.54
CA ALA A 30 21.12 7.17 13.83
C ALA A 30 21.38 7.65 12.39
N GLY A 31 20.59 8.56 11.81
CA GLY A 31 20.72 8.97 10.40
C GLY A 31 22.12 9.38 10.01
N LYS A 32 22.74 10.27 10.78
CA LYS A 32 24.13 10.70 10.55
C LYS A 32 25.16 9.55 10.68
N ALA A 33 24.86 8.53 11.48
CA ALA A 33 25.73 7.37 11.61
C ALA A 33 25.69 6.51 10.35
N TRP A 34 24.52 6.38 9.71
CA TRP A 34 24.36 5.66 8.44
C TRP A 34 25.17 6.29 7.32
N HIS A 35 25.11 7.61 7.15
CA HIS A 35 25.97 8.33 6.20
C HIS A 35 27.46 8.04 6.43
N LYS A 36 27.89 7.99 7.70
CA LYS A 36 29.28 7.66 8.04
C LYS A 36 29.63 6.22 7.72
N LEU A 37 28.72 5.28 7.98
CA LEU A 37 28.92 3.85 7.71
C LEU A 37 29.07 3.58 6.22
N PHE A 38 28.17 4.11 5.38
CA PHE A 38 28.27 3.97 3.93
C PHE A 38 29.57 4.57 3.38
N ARG A 39 29.90 5.79 3.83
CA ARG A 39 31.18 6.42 3.45
C ARG A 39 32.38 5.57 3.87
N LYS A 40 32.37 5.00 5.08
CA LYS A 40 33.48 4.18 5.56
C LYS A 40 33.61 2.86 4.80
N ALA A 41 32.51 2.21 4.46
CA ALA A 41 32.50 1.01 3.62
C ALA A 41 33.10 1.30 2.23
N ASP A 42 32.72 2.42 1.62
CA ASP A 42 33.25 2.88 0.35
C ASP A 42 34.76 3.19 0.42
N GLU A 43 35.22 3.96 1.43
CA GLU A 43 36.65 4.26 1.65
C GLU A 43 37.52 3.01 1.83
N LEU A 44 36.95 1.92 2.33
CA LEU A 44 37.60 0.63 2.49
C LEU A 44 37.52 -0.27 1.25
N GLY A 45 36.82 0.19 0.19
CA GLY A 45 36.59 -0.59 -1.04
C GLY A 45 35.69 -1.81 -0.82
N LEU A 46 34.83 -1.79 0.21
CA LEU A 46 33.94 -2.88 0.56
C LEU A 46 32.50 -2.70 0.04
N LEU A 47 32.16 -1.48 -0.42
CA LEU A 47 30.80 -1.14 -0.83
C LEU A 47 30.51 -1.66 -2.24
N ASP A 48 30.04 -2.88 -2.32
CA ASP A 48 29.45 -3.50 -3.51
C ASP A 48 27.92 -3.49 -3.41
N ASP A 49 27.24 -4.14 -4.35
CA ASP A 49 25.77 -4.22 -4.39
C ASP A 49 25.19 -5.02 -3.22
N ASP A 50 25.85 -6.10 -2.83
CA ASP A 50 25.37 -6.98 -1.77
C ASP A 50 25.42 -6.24 -0.42
N LEU A 51 26.54 -5.56 -0.13
CA LEU A 51 26.67 -4.79 1.09
C LEU A 51 25.75 -3.56 1.09
N LEU A 52 25.61 -2.87 -0.05
CA LEU A 52 24.69 -1.75 -0.20
C LEU A 52 23.26 -2.19 0.11
N GLU A 53 22.80 -3.28 -0.49
CA GLU A 53 21.45 -3.82 -0.28
C GLU A 53 21.24 -4.19 1.19
N ALA A 54 22.13 -4.99 1.77
CA ALA A 54 22.02 -5.42 3.17
C ALA A 54 21.98 -4.22 4.14
N MET A 55 22.86 -3.24 3.96
CA MET A 55 22.89 -2.04 4.79
C MET A 55 21.62 -1.19 4.63
N MET A 56 21.10 -1.03 3.40
CA MET A 56 19.87 -0.29 3.17
C MET A 56 18.66 -1.01 3.73
N GLN A 57 18.52 -2.32 3.55
CA GLN A 57 17.43 -3.10 4.13
C GLN A 57 17.38 -2.94 5.65
N GLU A 58 18.52 -3.02 6.34
CA GLU A 58 18.61 -2.78 7.78
C GLU A 58 18.20 -1.33 8.15
N ARG A 59 18.61 -0.35 7.34
CA ARG A 59 18.23 1.05 7.54
C ARG A 59 16.72 1.26 7.40
N LEU A 60 16.11 0.71 6.33
CA LEU A 60 14.68 0.84 6.06
C LEU A 60 13.85 0.11 7.13
N ALA A 61 14.27 -1.07 7.56
CA ALA A 61 13.62 -1.82 8.62
C ALA A 61 13.55 -1.01 9.94
N ARG A 62 14.60 -0.25 10.26
CA ARG A 62 14.62 0.62 11.46
C ARG A 62 13.67 1.81 11.35
N LEU A 63 13.35 2.27 10.14
CA LEU A 63 12.35 3.31 9.93
C LEU A 63 10.93 2.79 10.15
N GLY A 64 10.71 1.49 10.02
CA GLY A 64 9.45 0.82 10.34
C GLY A 64 8.29 1.19 9.42
N ASP A 65 8.57 1.68 8.20
CA ASP A 65 7.57 1.97 7.18
C ASP A 65 7.70 0.95 6.04
N SER A 66 6.71 0.10 5.89
CA SER A 66 6.68 -0.94 4.85
C SER A 66 6.50 -0.40 3.42
N ASN A 67 6.14 0.89 3.27
CA ASN A 67 6.10 1.57 1.98
C ASN A 67 7.50 1.99 1.48
N LEU A 68 8.52 1.95 2.36
CA LEU A 68 9.91 2.11 1.98
C LEU A 68 10.45 0.81 1.42
N ARG A 69 10.83 0.77 0.15
CA ARG A 69 11.29 -0.45 -0.51
C ARG A 69 12.54 -0.18 -1.33
N LEU A 70 13.57 -0.97 -1.11
CA LEU A 70 14.71 -1.09 -2.03
C LEU A 70 14.63 -2.47 -2.69
N MET A 71 14.52 -2.48 -4.00
CA MET A 71 14.47 -3.70 -4.80
C MET A 71 15.70 -3.76 -5.71
N ARG A 72 16.41 -4.85 -5.66
CA ARG A 72 17.49 -5.15 -6.61
C ARG A 72 16.88 -5.75 -7.87
N LEU A 73 17.24 -5.20 -9.01
CA LEU A 73 16.86 -5.74 -10.32
C LEU A 73 17.89 -6.82 -10.69
N GLU A 74 17.48 -8.06 -10.68
CA GLU A 74 18.34 -9.15 -11.15
C GLU A 74 18.35 -9.17 -12.66
N ALA A 75 19.52 -9.43 -13.27
CA ALA A 75 19.69 -9.49 -14.73
C ALA A 75 18.89 -10.61 -15.42
N ASN A 76 18.23 -11.48 -14.64
CA ASN A 76 17.39 -12.58 -15.10
C ASN A 76 16.07 -12.61 -14.31
N ALA A 77 15.36 -11.50 -14.24
CA ALA A 77 14.06 -11.42 -13.55
C ALA A 77 12.93 -12.13 -14.32
N ASP A 78 13.12 -13.41 -14.63
CA ASP A 78 12.00 -14.33 -14.95
C ASP A 78 11.33 -14.89 -13.67
N THR A 79 11.75 -14.38 -12.50
CA THR A 79 11.18 -14.74 -11.19
C THR A 79 10.55 -13.54 -10.51
N ALA A 80 9.77 -12.74 -11.23
CA ALA A 80 8.71 -12.00 -10.55
C ALA A 80 7.84 -13.06 -9.87
N LEU A 81 7.82 -13.12 -8.54
CA LEU A 81 6.88 -13.96 -7.80
C LEU A 81 5.50 -13.60 -8.32
N GLU A 82 4.85 -14.54 -9.01
CA GLU A 82 3.47 -14.31 -9.43
C GLU A 82 2.64 -13.97 -8.18
N PRO A 83 1.78 -12.95 -8.26
CA PRO A 83 0.89 -12.62 -7.15
C PRO A 83 0.14 -13.87 -6.70
N ALA A 84 -0.04 -14.04 -5.41
CA ALA A 84 -0.84 -15.16 -4.90
C ALA A 84 -2.26 -15.07 -5.51
N PRO A 85 -2.80 -16.16 -6.07
CA PRO A 85 -4.12 -16.12 -6.72
C PRO A 85 -5.22 -15.89 -5.69
N CYS A 86 -6.34 -15.32 -6.15
CA CYS A 86 -7.56 -15.33 -5.38
C CYS A 86 -8.25 -16.68 -5.53
N THR A 87 -8.98 -17.13 -4.51
CA THR A 87 -9.73 -18.39 -4.55
C THR A 87 -11.07 -18.25 -3.89
N PHE A 88 -12.04 -19.05 -4.32
CA PHE A 88 -13.37 -19.12 -3.73
C PHE A 88 -13.71 -20.57 -3.39
N GLU A 89 -14.28 -20.77 -2.21
CA GLU A 89 -14.79 -22.08 -1.78
C GLU A 89 -16.02 -21.94 -0.86
N VAL A 90 -16.80 -23.01 -0.73
CA VAL A 90 -17.90 -23.08 0.22
C VAL A 90 -17.57 -24.10 1.29
N GLN A 91 -17.55 -23.67 2.55
CA GLN A 91 -17.32 -24.51 3.72
C GLN A 91 -18.55 -24.53 4.62
N GLY A 92 -19.37 -25.60 4.57
CA GLY A 92 -20.64 -25.68 5.31
C GLY A 92 -21.61 -24.59 4.88
N ASP A 93 -22.01 -23.72 5.80
CA ASP A 93 -22.88 -22.57 5.56
C ASP A 93 -22.12 -21.26 5.23
N ALA A 94 -20.81 -21.34 5.04
CA ALA A 94 -19.98 -20.18 4.77
C ALA A 94 -19.44 -20.18 3.34
N ALA A 95 -19.47 -19.02 2.68
CA ALA A 95 -18.73 -18.72 1.47
C ALA A 95 -17.41 -18.06 1.86
N VAL A 96 -16.28 -18.57 1.37
CA VAL A 96 -14.93 -18.10 1.69
C VAL A 96 -14.25 -17.60 0.42
N LEU A 97 -14.00 -16.30 0.36
CA LEU A 97 -13.16 -15.67 -0.65
C LEU A 97 -11.79 -15.44 -0.04
N THR A 98 -10.74 -16.09 -0.56
CA THR A 98 -9.35 -15.76 -0.23
C THR A 98 -8.82 -14.78 -1.26
N VAL A 99 -8.40 -13.61 -0.82
CA VAL A 99 -7.82 -12.54 -1.64
C VAL A 99 -6.31 -12.63 -1.52
N GLY A 100 -5.66 -13.21 -2.52
CA GLY A 100 -4.21 -13.33 -2.54
C GLY A 100 -3.50 -12.03 -2.93
N ASN A 101 -4.15 -11.24 -3.79
CA ASN A 101 -3.69 -9.91 -4.24
C ASN A 101 -4.88 -9.04 -4.66
N LEU A 102 -4.63 -7.74 -4.82
CA LEU A 102 -5.55 -6.76 -5.39
C LEU A 102 -4.92 -6.04 -6.61
N ASP A 103 -4.07 -6.75 -7.36
CA ASP A 103 -3.45 -6.20 -8.58
C ASP A 103 -4.41 -6.21 -9.79
N SER A 104 -5.52 -6.94 -9.67
CA SER A 104 -6.55 -7.10 -10.70
C SER A 104 -7.93 -7.21 -10.08
N THR A 105 -8.97 -7.38 -10.93
CA THR A 105 -10.36 -7.60 -10.51
C THR A 105 -10.68 -9.05 -10.12
N GLU A 106 -9.70 -9.96 -10.06
CA GLU A 106 -9.90 -11.40 -9.85
C GLU A 106 -10.77 -11.72 -8.64
N ALA A 107 -10.56 -11.06 -7.50
CA ALA A 107 -11.37 -11.27 -6.29
C ALA A 107 -12.84 -10.87 -6.50
N ALA A 108 -13.09 -9.77 -7.20
CA ALA A 108 -14.43 -9.29 -7.55
C ALA A 108 -15.11 -10.22 -8.56
N ASP A 109 -14.37 -10.68 -9.56
CA ASP A 109 -14.85 -11.58 -10.60
C ASP A 109 -15.29 -12.94 -9.99
N LEU A 110 -14.51 -13.47 -9.04
CA LEU A 110 -14.88 -14.68 -8.28
C LEU A 110 -16.17 -14.50 -7.47
N LEU A 111 -16.36 -13.36 -6.79
CA LEU A 111 -17.62 -13.10 -6.09
C LEU A 111 -18.81 -12.96 -7.04
N ALA A 112 -18.59 -12.36 -8.22
CA ALA A 112 -19.63 -12.25 -9.23
C ALA A 112 -19.99 -13.61 -9.84
N GLU A 113 -19.00 -14.44 -10.16
CA GLU A 113 -19.19 -15.81 -10.68
C GLU A 113 -19.96 -16.70 -9.70
N HIS A 114 -19.65 -16.58 -8.41
CA HIS A 114 -20.24 -17.39 -7.36
C HIS A 114 -21.36 -16.67 -6.55
N ALA A 115 -21.94 -15.60 -7.11
CA ALA A 115 -22.87 -14.73 -6.39
C ALA A 115 -24.07 -15.47 -5.77
N ASP A 116 -24.59 -16.51 -6.43
CA ASP A 116 -25.71 -17.30 -5.90
C ASP A 116 -25.29 -18.14 -4.67
N GLN A 117 -24.08 -18.69 -4.69
CA GLN A 117 -23.52 -19.42 -3.54
C GLN A 117 -23.24 -18.48 -2.37
N VAL A 118 -22.70 -17.29 -2.67
CA VAL A 118 -22.47 -16.25 -1.67
C VAL A 118 -23.79 -15.83 -1.03
N ARG A 119 -24.84 -15.57 -1.83
CA ARG A 119 -26.17 -15.18 -1.30
C ARG A 119 -26.87 -16.29 -0.50
N ALA A 120 -26.61 -17.56 -0.82
CA ALA A 120 -27.16 -18.68 -0.10
C ALA A 120 -26.44 -18.97 1.23
N ALA A 121 -25.21 -18.49 1.39
CA ALA A 121 -24.43 -18.69 2.60
C ALA A 121 -24.93 -17.81 3.75
N LYS A 122 -24.87 -18.32 4.98
CA LYS A 122 -25.16 -17.53 6.19
C LYS A 122 -24.03 -16.58 6.54
N THR A 123 -22.81 -16.94 6.12
CA THR A 123 -21.59 -16.20 6.41
C THR A 123 -20.79 -16.00 5.14
N LEU A 124 -20.28 -14.79 4.92
CA LEU A 124 -19.22 -14.50 3.96
C LEU A 124 -17.91 -14.26 4.72
N VAL A 125 -16.86 -14.95 4.32
CA VAL A 125 -15.50 -14.70 4.80
C VAL A 125 -14.69 -14.06 3.67
N ILE A 126 -14.13 -12.91 3.92
CA ILE A 126 -13.16 -12.24 3.04
C ILE A 126 -11.79 -12.36 3.72
N ASP A 127 -10.97 -13.25 3.21
CA ASP A 127 -9.66 -13.56 3.79
C ASP A 127 -8.57 -12.76 3.10
N VAL A 128 -8.08 -11.71 3.77
CA VAL A 128 -6.99 -10.85 3.28
C VAL A 128 -5.70 -11.03 4.08
N ARG A 129 -5.57 -12.14 4.82
CA ARG A 129 -4.40 -12.38 5.71
C ARG A 129 -3.07 -12.35 4.98
N ASP A 130 -3.03 -12.81 3.76
CA ASP A 130 -1.80 -12.89 2.95
C ASP A 130 -1.73 -11.85 1.83
N CYS A 131 -2.73 -10.97 1.71
CA CYS A 131 -2.76 -9.90 0.73
C CYS A 131 -1.89 -8.72 1.18
N THR A 132 -0.80 -8.50 0.48
CA THR A 132 0.20 -7.47 0.82
C THR A 132 -0.01 -6.15 0.07
N GLY A 133 -1.11 -6.02 -0.69
CA GLY A 133 -1.40 -4.79 -1.40
C GLY A 133 -2.08 -4.98 -2.74
N GLY A 134 -1.92 -3.97 -3.61
CA GLY A 134 -2.51 -3.91 -4.93
C GLY A 134 -3.14 -2.54 -5.21
N ILE A 135 -4.14 -2.54 -6.08
CA ILE A 135 -4.87 -1.35 -6.51
C ILE A 135 -6.15 -1.22 -5.66
N GLU A 136 -6.32 -0.10 -4.95
CA GLU A 136 -7.50 0.14 -4.10
C GLU A 136 -8.82 -0.07 -4.86
N GLN A 137 -8.89 0.35 -6.13
CA GLN A 137 -10.06 0.20 -6.98
C GLN A 137 -10.46 -1.27 -7.21
N ALA A 138 -9.52 -2.21 -7.13
CA ALA A 138 -9.84 -3.64 -7.23
C ALA A 138 -10.65 -4.15 -6.03
N ALA A 139 -10.58 -3.48 -4.88
CA ALA A 139 -11.37 -3.79 -3.70
C ALA A 139 -12.79 -3.18 -3.73
N TYR A 140 -13.08 -2.20 -4.58
CA TYR A 140 -14.37 -1.50 -4.58
C TYR A 140 -15.59 -2.42 -4.72
N PRO A 141 -15.63 -3.42 -5.64
CA PRO A 141 -16.79 -4.30 -5.74
C PRO A 141 -16.99 -5.21 -4.51
N LEU A 142 -15.96 -5.40 -3.68
CA LEU A 142 -16.07 -6.17 -2.44
C LEU A 142 -16.90 -5.41 -1.38
N LEU A 143 -16.94 -4.08 -1.49
CA LEU A 143 -17.71 -3.23 -0.55
C LEU A 143 -19.22 -3.47 -0.63
N ASP A 144 -19.75 -3.88 -1.79
CA ASP A 144 -21.18 -4.19 -1.98
C ASP A 144 -21.67 -5.36 -1.10
N TRP A 145 -20.74 -6.11 -0.49
CA TRP A 145 -21.06 -7.21 0.42
C TRP A 145 -20.95 -6.82 1.90
N LEU A 146 -20.49 -5.60 2.19
CA LEU A 146 -20.15 -5.20 3.56
C LEU A 146 -21.26 -4.41 4.29
N PHE A 147 -22.23 -3.82 3.60
CA PHE A 147 -23.19 -2.89 4.22
C PHE A 147 -24.64 -3.34 4.04
N ASP A 148 -25.46 -3.16 5.07
CA ASP A 148 -26.89 -3.55 5.04
C ASP A 148 -27.74 -2.58 4.23
N GLU A 149 -27.29 -1.33 4.05
CA GLU A 149 -28.00 -0.30 3.31
C GLU A 149 -27.05 0.35 2.27
N PRO A 150 -27.61 0.87 1.16
CA PRO A 150 -26.80 1.60 0.19
C PRO A 150 -26.11 2.80 0.85
N THR A 151 -24.87 3.02 0.51
CA THR A 151 -24.06 4.13 1.03
C THR A 151 -23.10 4.63 -0.04
N THR A 152 -22.26 5.61 0.29
CA THR A 152 -21.19 6.09 -0.59
C THR A 152 -19.85 6.04 0.13
N LEU A 153 -18.78 5.91 -0.62
CA LEU A 153 -17.44 5.93 -0.05
C LEU A 153 -17.17 7.25 0.70
N GLU A 154 -17.68 8.38 0.18
CA GLU A 154 -17.57 9.68 0.85
C GLU A 154 -18.25 9.69 2.22
N THR A 155 -19.43 9.05 2.35
CA THR A 155 -20.12 8.92 3.64
C THR A 155 -19.31 8.11 4.64
N LEU A 156 -18.61 7.06 4.18
CA LEU A 156 -17.86 6.14 5.04
C LEU A 156 -16.53 6.71 5.53
N ILE A 157 -15.75 7.34 4.64
CA ILE A 157 -14.39 7.77 4.98
C ILE A 157 -14.19 9.30 4.92
N GLY A 158 -15.09 10.04 4.26
CA GLY A 158 -15.01 11.50 4.15
C GLY A 158 -13.77 11.97 3.38
N THR A 159 -13.62 13.30 3.31
CA THR A 159 -12.41 13.94 2.77
C THR A 159 -11.28 13.83 3.79
N GLN A 160 -10.18 13.25 3.39
CA GLN A 160 -8.99 13.10 4.24
C GLN A 160 -8.08 14.32 4.09
N GLN A 161 -7.49 14.76 5.21
CA GLN A 161 -6.43 15.76 5.19
C GLN A 161 -5.07 15.09 5.17
N VAL A 162 -4.23 15.48 4.22
CA VAL A 162 -2.90 14.91 4.05
C VAL A 162 -1.84 16.00 3.92
N LEU A 163 -0.60 15.64 4.17
CA LEU A 163 0.58 16.49 4.00
C LEU A 163 1.46 15.88 2.91
N THR A 164 1.52 16.52 1.76
CA THR A 164 2.38 16.10 0.64
C THR A 164 3.70 16.87 0.67
N ASN A 165 4.82 16.15 0.67
CA ASN A 165 6.15 16.75 0.64
C ASN A 165 6.55 17.09 -0.80
N TYR A 166 6.33 18.33 -1.21
CA TYR A 166 6.75 18.88 -2.49
C TYR A 166 8.21 19.34 -2.46
N SER A 167 9.11 18.55 -1.87
CA SER A 167 10.55 18.78 -1.98
C SER A 167 10.98 18.78 -3.44
N THR A 168 12.12 19.40 -3.74
CA THR A 168 12.64 19.44 -5.12
C THR A 168 12.96 18.03 -5.64
N GLY A 169 13.46 17.14 -4.79
CA GLY A 169 13.79 15.75 -5.15
C GLY A 169 12.55 14.94 -5.45
N ALA A 170 11.56 14.93 -4.55
CA ALA A 170 10.29 14.21 -4.73
C ALA A 170 9.55 14.68 -5.99
N CYS A 171 9.46 16.00 -6.22
CA CYS A 171 8.82 16.55 -7.43
C CYS A 171 9.52 16.12 -8.71
N LYS A 172 10.85 16.17 -8.78
CA LYS A 172 11.60 15.71 -9.96
C LYS A 172 11.36 14.24 -10.25
N ALA A 173 11.40 13.40 -9.22
CA ALA A 173 11.15 11.97 -9.35
C ALA A 173 9.70 11.70 -9.80
N ARG A 174 8.72 12.40 -9.23
CA ARG A 174 7.30 12.32 -9.63
C ARG A 174 7.09 12.72 -11.09
N ILE A 175 7.67 13.84 -11.51
CA ILE A 175 7.59 14.32 -12.90
C ILE A 175 8.16 13.27 -13.85
N GLN A 176 9.32 12.71 -13.53
CA GLN A 176 9.93 11.65 -14.35
C GLN A 176 9.03 10.41 -14.42
N GLN A 177 8.54 9.92 -13.29
CA GLN A 177 7.66 8.75 -13.20
C GLN A 177 6.37 8.94 -14.02
N PHE A 178 5.68 10.06 -13.85
CA PHE A 178 4.43 10.32 -14.55
C PHE A 178 4.61 10.57 -16.05
N THR A 179 5.71 11.21 -16.44
CA THR A 179 6.05 11.38 -17.86
C THR A 179 6.29 10.02 -18.54
N GLN A 180 7.02 9.11 -17.88
CA GLN A 180 7.26 7.77 -18.40
C GLN A 180 5.98 6.93 -18.46
N LEU A 181 5.16 6.96 -17.41
CA LEU A 181 3.88 6.25 -17.38
C LEU A 181 2.92 6.76 -18.45
N LYS A 182 2.82 8.08 -18.63
CA LYS A 182 1.99 8.68 -19.66
C LYS A 182 2.43 8.21 -21.06
N ALA A 183 3.71 8.26 -21.36
CA ALA A 183 4.23 7.79 -22.63
C ALA A 183 3.95 6.31 -22.88
N LEU A 184 4.01 5.47 -21.85
CA LEU A 184 3.68 4.05 -21.93
C LEU A 184 2.20 3.83 -22.22
N LEU A 185 1.30 4.50 -21.50
CA LEU A 185 -0.15 4.39 -21.71
C LEU A 185 -0.57 4.89 -23.10
N GLU A 186 0.00 6.00 -23.57
CA GLU A 186 -0.23 6.52 -24.91
C GLU A 186 0.22 5.52 -25.98
N ALA A 187 1.38 4.88 -25.80
CA ALA A 187 1.88 3.86 -26.72
C ALA A 187 0.99 2.59 -26.76
N GLN A 188 0.27 2.31 -25.66
CA GLN A 188 -0.70 1.20 -25.57
C GLN A 188 -2.12 1.59 -26.04
N GLY A 189 -2.32 2.83 -26.53
CA GLY A 189 -3.62 3.31 -26.98
C GLY A 189 -4.58 3.74 -25.87
N ALA A 190 -4.10 3.88 -24.64
CA ALA A 190 -4.87 4.28 -23.46
C ALA A 190 -4.72 5.79 -23.14
N GLY A 191 -4.44 6.62 -24.14
CA GLY A 191 -4.20 8.06 -23.96
C GLY A 191 -5.36 8.84 -23.32
N ASP A 192 -6.59 8.42 -23.53
CA ASP A 192 -7.79 9.07 -22.96
C ASP A 192 -7.88 8.94 -21.43
N THR A 193 -7.10 8.04 -20.82
CA THR A 193 -7.09 7.80 -19.37
C THR A 193 -5.98 8.56 -18.63
N THR A 194 -5.24 9.46 -19.29
CA THR A 194 -4.03 10.10 -18.74
C THR A 194 -4.26 11.46 -18.07
N ALA A 195 -5.49 11.97 -18.05
CA ALA A 195 -5.78 13.31 -17.52
C ALA A 195 -5.33 13.51 -16.06
N TRP A 196 -5.41 12.46 -15.22
CA TRP A 196 -4.95 12.51 -13.85
C TRP A 196 -3.42 12.62 -13.74
N LEU A 197 -2.68 12.06 -14.72
CA LEU A 197 -1.22 12.22 -14.80
C LEU A 197 -0.85 13.67 -15.10
N ASP A 198 -1.59 14.33 -16.01
CA ASP A 198 -1.37 15.75 -16.32
C ASP A 198 -1.62 16.65 -15.11
N GLN A 199 -2.67 16.37 -14.34
CA GLN A 199 -2.94 17.07 -13.08
C GLN A 199 -1.80 16.87 -12.07
N GLY A 200 -1.32 15.64 -11.90
CA GLY A 200 -0.22 15.33 -11.00
C GLY A 200 1.11 15.94 -11.46
N LEU A 201 1.39 15.98 -12.76
CA LEU A 201 2.55 16.66 -13.34
C LEU A 201 2.49 18.17 -13.05
N GLN A 202 1.35 18.80 -13.27
CA GLN A 202 1.14 20.21 -13.01
C GLN A 202 1.31 20.54 -11.53
N ALA A 203 0.68 19.75 -10.64
CA ALA A 203 0.82 19.92 -9.19
C ALA A 203 2.27 19.83 -8.72
N ALA A 204 3.04 18.84 -9.23
CA ALA A 204 4.44 18.67 -8.91
C ALA A 204 5.30 19.85 -9.41
N GLN A 205 4.98 20.41 -10.60
CA GLN A 205 5.68 21.57 -11.15
C GLN A 205 5.40 22.84 -10.37
N ASP A 206 4.12 23.11 -10.07
CA ASP A 206 3.66 24.34 -9.40
C ASP A 206 4.06 24.40 -7.92
N SER A 207 4.24 23.23 -7.30
CA SER A 207 4.54 23.11 -5.88
C SER A 207 5.99 22.76 -5.57
N MET A 208 6.83 22.56 -6.57
CA MET A 208 8.23 22.17 -6.39
C MET A 208 8.99 23.11 -5.42
N GLY A 209 9.57 22.51 -4.39
CA GLY A 209 10.36 23.22 -3.38
C GLY A 209 9.55 23.86 -2.24
N LYS A 210 8.21 23.70 -2.21
CA LYS A 210 7.38 24.23 -1.12
C LYS A 210 7.49 23.43 0.19
N GLY A 211 8.10 22.23 0.16
CA GLY A 211 8.09 21.32 1.31
C GLY A 211 6.70 20.74 1.55
N PHE A 212 6.30 20.54 2.81
CA PHE A 212 5.00 19.99 3.13
C PHE A 212 3.87 20.98 2.85
N VAL A 213 2.89 20.53 2.06
CA VAL A 213 1.66 21.26 1.75
C VAL A 213 0.48 20.42 2.21
N GLU A 214 -0.43 21.01 2.96
CA GLU A 214 -1.68 20.36 3.37
C GLU A 214 -2.67 20.36 2.21
N GLU A 215 -3.26 19.19 1.95
CA GLU A 215 -4.18 18.96 0.84
C GLU A 215 -5.39 18.15 1.33
N ALA A 216 -6.55 18.45 0.76
CA ALA A 216 -7.78 17.71 1.00
C ALA A 216 -7.96 16.68 -0.12
N LEU A 217 -7.94 15.39 0.24
CA LEU A 217 -8.19 14.28 -0.68
C LEU A 217 -9.63 13.80 -0.50
N ALA A 218 -10.48 14.12 -1.45
CA ALA A 218 -11.81 13.52 -1.54
C ALA A 218 -11.68 12.06 -2.01
N PRO A 219 -12.45 11.13 -1.44
CA PRO A 219 -12.49 9.76 -1.95
C PRO A 219 -13.06 9.71 -3.37
N ALA A 220 -12.82 8.58 -4.05
CA ALA A 220 -13.46 8.35 -5.34
C ALA A 220 -14.99 8.44 -5.22
N PRO A 221 -15.70 8.99 -6.21
CA PRO A 221 -17.15 8.97 -6.23
C PRO A 221 -17.63 7.54 -6.48
N LEU A 222 -17.93 6.80 -5.41
CA LEU A 222 -18.33 5.40 -5.43
C LEU A 222 -19.63 5.21 -4.65
N ASP A 223 -20.64 4.74 -5.35
CA ASP A 223 -21.87 4.23 -4.78
C ASP A 223 -21.67 2.75 -4.38
N ILE A 224 -22.04 2.39 -3.17
CA ILE A 224 -21.90 1.06 -2.60
C ILE A 224 -23.31 0.49 -2.42
N ALA A 225 -23.59 -0.65 -3.03
CA ALA A 225 -24.89 -1.29 -2.94
C ALA A 225 -25.11 -1.95 -1.55
N ALA A 226 -26.38 -2.20 -1.22
CA ALA A 226 -26.72 -3.00 -0.05
C ALA A 226 -26.44 -4.48 -0.32
N ALA A 227 -25.80 -5.13 0.64
CA ALA A 227 -25.59 -6.55 0.62
C ALA A 227 -26.91 -7.33 0.93
N PRO A 228 -27.02 -8.62 0.55
CA PRO A 228 -28.16 -9.45 0.91
C PRO A 228 -28.38 -9.50 2.42
N ALA A 229 -29.62 -9.36 2.85
CA ALA A 229 -29.95 -9.33 4.27
C ALA A 229 -29.68 -10.67 4.99
N GLY A 230 -29.34 -10.58 6.29
CA GLY A 230 -29.23 -11.76 7.16
C GLY A 230 -27.91 -12.54 7.06
N GLN A 231 -26.94 -12.06 6.28
CA GLN A 231 -25.60 -12.63 6.18
C GLN A 231 -24.63 -11.85 7.07
N HIS A 232 -23.79 -12.53 7.84
CA HIS A 232 -22.66 -11.92 8.56
C HIS A 232 -21.38 -11.97 7.72
N VAL A 233 -20.52 -10.97 7.86
CA VAL A 233 -19.25 -10.91 7.12
C VAL A 233 -18.07 -10.94 8.08
N PHE A 234 -17.16 -11.87 7.88
CA PHE A 234 -15.86 -11.85 8.57
C PHE A 234 -14.77 -11.41 7.61
N VAL A 235 -13.95 -10.45 8.06
CA VAL A 235 -12.72 -10.05 7.36
C VAL A 235 -11.53 -10.58 8.14
N LEU A 236 -10.81 -11.54 7.55
CA LEU A 236 -9.65 -12.12 8.21
C LEU A 236 -8.38 -11.33 7.92
N THR A 237 -7.70 -10.90 8.98
CA THR A 237 -6.51 -10.05 8.88
C THR A 237 -5.28 -10.67 9.56
N SER A 238 -4.10 -10.26 9.11
CA SER A 238 -2.82 -10.61 9.75
C SER A 238 -1.85 -9.42 9.70
N ALA A 239 -0.69 -9.56 10.32
CA ALA A 239 0.39 -8.58 10.22
C ALA A 239 0.94 -8.41 8.78
N ARG A 240 0.51 -9.24 7.83
CA ARG A 240 0.85 -9.12 6.40
C ARG A 240 -0.21 -8.38 5.58
N THR A 241 -1.42 -8.19 6.13
CA THR A 241 -2.49 -7.42 5.49
C THR A 241 -2.04 -5.96 5.37
N ALA A 242 -1.83 -5.49 4.14
CA ALA A 242 -1.20 -4.19 3.88
C ALA A 242 -1.85 -3.47 2.68
N ASP A 243 -1.61 -2.17 2.55
CA ASP A 243 -1.95 -1.34 1.41
C ASP A 243 -3.45 -1.45 1.05
N ALA A 244 -3.85 -1.79 -0.17
CA ALA A 244 -5.25 -1.91 -0.60
C ALA A 244 -6.05 -2.90 0.26
N ALA A 245 -5.45 -3.99 0.73
CA ALA A 245 -6.11 -4.95 1.64
C ALA A 245 -6.33 -4.35 3.04
N GLU A 246 -5.39 -3.57 3.54
CA GLU A 246 -5.54 -2.86 4.80
C GLU A 246 -6.58 -1.73 4.68
N TRP A 247 -6.60 -1.04 3.53
CA TRP A 247 -7.65 -0.07 3.22
C TRP A 247 -9.04 -0.73 3.23
N LEU A 248 -9.23 -1.88 2.56
CA LEU A 248 -10.47 -2.65 2.61
C LEU A 248 -10.86 -2.98 4.05
N ALA A 249 -9.90 -3.46 4.86
CA ALA A 249 -10.13 -3.74 6.27
C ALA A 249 -10.55 -2.48 7.05
N SER A 250 -9.97 -1.31 6.74
CA SER A 250 -10.34 -0.03 7.38
C SER A 250 -11.77 0.40 7.06
N VAL A 251 -12.20 0.22 5.81
CA VAL A 251 -13.58 0.51 5.39
C VAL A 251 -14.55 -0.50 6.00
N ALA A 252 -14.20 -1.78 6.07
CA ALA A 252 -15.01 -2.83 6.72
C ALA A 252 -15.29 -2.52 8.19
N LYS A 253 -14.39 -1.84 8.91
CA LYS A 253 -14.64 -1.36 10.30
C LYS A 253 -15.80 -0.38 10.43
N LYS A 254 -16.24 0.24 9.33
CA LYS A 254 -17.40 1.14 9.34
C LYS A 254 -18.74 0.38 9.24
N SER A 255 -18.71 -0.92 8.97
CA SER A 255 -19.86 -1.77 8.84
C SER A 255 -20.22 -2.44 10.18
N ALA A 256 -21.47 -2.33 10.60
CA ALA A 256 -21.99 -3.09 11.74
C ALA A 256 -22.14 -4.60 11.43
N ARG A 257 -22.14 -4.96 10.16
CA ARG A 257 -22.29 -6.32 9.63
C ARG A 257 -20.98 -7.09 9.59
N ALA A 258 -19.84 -6.37 9.49
CA ALA A 258 -18.53 -6.96 9.35
C ALA A 258 -17.82 -7.08 10.71
N THR A 259 -17.15 -8.21 10.92
CA THR A 259 -16.29 -8.44 12.09
C THR A 259 -14.88 -8.81 11.61
N GLN A 260 -13.87 -8.12 12.07
CA GLN A 260 -12.48 -8.48 11.77
C GLN A 260 -11.98 -9.54 12.75
N VAL A 261 -11.35 -10.58 12.21
CA VAL A 261 -10.82 -11.71 12.99
C VAL A 261 -9.35 -11.94 12.61
N GLY A 262 -8.48 -12.08 13.61
CA GLY A 262 -7.07 -12.40 13.38
C GLY A 262 -6.12 -11.52 14.15
N GLN A 263 -5.07 -11.06 13.47
CA GLN A 263 -4.06 -10.16 14.03
C GLN A 263 -4.28 -8.73 13.52
N ALA A 264 -3.65 -7.76 14.17
CA ALA A 264 -3.56 -6.42 13.64
C ALA A 264 -2.88 -6.43 12.25
N THR A 265 -3.29 -5.50 11.40
CA THR A 265 -2.74 -5.32 10.05
C THR A 265 -1.32 -4.72 10.07
N CYS A 266 -0.72 -4.49 8.91
CA CYS A 266 0.66 -4.02 8.80
C CYS A 266 0.87 -2.57 9.26
N GLY A 267 -0.13 -1.68 9.12
CA GLY A 267 -0.01 -0.25 9.44
C GLY A 267 0.59 0.59 8.31
N THR A 268 0.16 0.35 7.07
CA THR A 268 0.72 1.01 5.86
C THR A 268 0.00 2.29 5.47
N LEU A 269 -1.20 2.56 6.00
CA LEU A 269 -2.08 3.63 5.50
C LEU A 269 -1.68 5.04 5.91
N ASP A 270 -0.69 5.19 6.79
CA ASP A 270 -0.18 6.49 7.20
C ASP A 270 0.53 7.26 6.09
N TYR A 271 1.14 6.52 5.15
CA TYR A 271 1.97 7.06 4.09
C TYR A 271 1.51 6.55 2.73
N SER A 272 1.42 7.46 1.77
CA SER A 272 0.88 7.18 0.44
C SER A 272 1.62 7.93 -0.66
N ASN A 273 1.13 7.80 -1.88
CA ASN A 273 1.65 8.53 -3.04
C ASN A 273 3.12 8.21 -3.31
N PRO A 274 3.46 6.92 -3.59
CA PRO A 274 4.84 6.47 -3.72
C PRO A 274 5.55 7.08 -4.91
N VAL A 275 6.80 7.43 -4.72
CA VAL A 275 7.73 7.90 -5.74
C VAL A 275 8.86 6.91 -5.88
N THR A 276 9.33 6.71 -7.11
CA THR A 276 10.33 5.70 -7.43
C THR A 276 11.59 6.34 -8.04
N LEU A 277 12.75 5.97 -7.51
CA LEU A 277 14.07 6.27 -8.06
C LEU A 277 14.65 5.00 -8.68
N ALA A 278 14.92 5.02 -9.98
CA ALA A 278 15.59 3.93 -10.67
C ALA A 278 17.09 4.21 -10.83
N PHE A 279 17.91 3.23 -10.48
CA PHE A 279 19.38 3.29 -10.55
C PHE A 279 19.90 2.34 -11.65
N GLY A 280 19.60 2.71 -12.90
CA GLY A 280 19.89 1.87 -14.06
C GLY A 280 19.09 0.55 -14.00
N ASP A 281 19.81 -0.53 -14.24
CA ASP A 281 19.32 -1.92 -14.19
C ASP A 281 19.67 -2.64 -12.88
N ARG A 282 20.10 -1.89 -11.84
CA ARG A 282 20.60 -2.48 -10.58
C ARG A 282 19.59 -2.43 -9.46
N PHE A 283 19.04 -1.23 -9.17
CA PHE A 283 18.16 -1.02 -8.02
C PHE A 283 17.01 -0.09 -8.37
N VAL A 284 15.90 -0.31 -7.67
CA VAL A 284 14.76 0.60 -7.61
C VAL A 284 14.48 0.91 -6.14
N PHE A 285 14.43 2.18 -5.79
CA PHE A 285 14.06 2.64 -4.46
C PHE A 285 12.72 3.36 -4.52
N THR A 286 11.77 2.94 -3.69
CA THR A 286 10.43 3.53 -3.57
C THR A 286 10.24 4.11 -2.18
N TYR A 287 9.68 5.32 -2.11
CA TYR A 287 9.33 6.01 -0.87
C TYR A 287 8.05 6.82 -1.03
N PRO A 288 7.19 6.94 -0.01
CA PRO A 288 6.01 7.78 -0.05
C PRO A 288 6.36 9.27 0.09
N MET A 289 5.68 10.13 -0.67
CA MET A 289 5.82 11.59 -0.54
C MET A 289 4.66 12.25 0.20
N THR A 290 3.62 11.50 0.56
CA THR A 290 2.44 11.99 1.28
C THR A 290 2.27 11.24 2.59
N LYS A 291 1.79 11.92 3.62
CA LYS A 291 1.39 11.35 4.90
C LYS A 291 0.05 11.89 5.36
N THR A 292 -0.67 11.13 6.19
CA THR A 292 -1.89 11.60 6.84
C THR A 292 -1.56 12.66 7.90
N VAL A 293 -2.52 13.55 8.21
CA VAL A 293 -2.37 14.53 9.30
C VAL A 293 -2.27 13.79 10.64
N GLU A 294 -2.97 12.68 10.82
CA GLU A 294 -2.92 11.83 12.00
C GLU A 294 -1.50 11.31 12.25
N ALA A 295 -0.82 10.81 11.19
CA ALA A 295 0.57 10.38 11.29
C ALA A 295 1.51 11.52 11.71
N ALA A 296 1.32 12.72 11.12
CA ALA A 296 2.09 13.90 11.47
C ALA A 296 1.89 14.36 12.92
N GLN A 297 0.74 14.05 13.52
CA GLN A 297 0.41 14.36 14.92
C GLN A 297 0.80 13.24 15.89
N GLY A 298 1.42 12.15 15.41
CA GLY A 298 1.80 10.99 16.23
C GLY A 298 0.65 10.04 16.55
N HIS A 299 -0.47 10.14 15.83
CA HIS A 299 -1.66 9.28 15.98
C HIS A 299 -1.79 8.28 14.82
N GLY A 300 -0.73 8.08 14.05
CA GLY A 300 -0.71 7.14 12.95
C GLY A 300 -0.76 5.69 13.40
N MET A 301 -0.95 4.81 12.41
CA MET A 301 -1.04 3.37 12.63
C MET A 301 0.26 2.60 12.31
N ARG A 302 1.32 3.30 11.90
CA ARG A 302 2.62 2.66 11.65
C ARG A 302 3.09 1.85 12.86
N GLY A 303 3.35 0.56 12.65
CA GLY A 303 3.78 -0.38 13.69
C GLY A 303 2.68 -0.90 14.62
N THR A 304 1.45 -0.42 14.49
CA THR A 304 0.29 -0.90 15.27
C THR A 304 -0.79 -1.55 14.39
N GLY A 305 -0.99 -1.03 13.19
CA GLY A 305 -2.02 -1.47 12.25
C GLY A 305 -3.45 -1.29 12.76
N ILE A 306 -4.40 -1.88 12.05
CA ILE A 306 -5.81 -1.95 12.42
C ILE A 306 -6.01 -3.19 13.31
N VAL A 307 -6.43 -2.98 14.56
CA VAL A 307 -6.66 -4.08 15.51
C VAL A 307 -7.94 -4.85 15.15
N ALA A 308 -7.85 -6.18 15.08
CA ALA A 308 -9.00 -7.04 14.84
C ALA A 308 -10.01 -6.98 16.01
N ASP A 309 -11.31 -7.16 15.71
CA ASP A 309 -12.38 -7.21 16.74
C ASP A 309 -12.26 -8.47 17.57
N ILE A 310 -11.90 -9.59 16.91
CA ILE A 310 -11.62 -10.86 17.55
C ILE A 310 -10.15 -11.20 17.31
N ALA A 311 -9.33 -10.96 18.31
CA ALA A 311 -7.89 -11.23 18.23
C ALA A 311 -7.58 -12.72 18.35
N CYS A 312 -6.81 -13.25 17.40
CA CYS A 312 -6.30 -14.62 17.43
C CYS A 312 -5.05 -14.74 16.54
N LEU A 313 -4.38 -15.89 16.54
CA LEU A 313 -3.30 -16.13 15.58
C LEU A 313 -3.87 -16.21 14.15
N ALA A 314 -3.13 -15.70 13.17
CA ALA A 314 -3.57 -15.68 11.77
C ALA A 314 -4.01 -17.07 11.27
N LYS A 315 -3.30 -18.13 11.63
CA LYS A 315 -3.62 -19.51 11.24
C LYS A 315 -4.97 -20.01 11.80
N ASP A 316 -5.45 -19.45 12.90
CA ASP A 316 -6.66 -19.87 13.61
C ASP A 316 -7.88 -19.01 13.23
N ALA A 317 -7.67 -17.90 12.48
CA ALA A 317 -8.69 -16.90 12.21
C ALA A 317 -9.88 -17.46 11.41
N LEU A 318 -9.64 -18.30 10.41
CA LEU A 318 -10.73 -18.91 9.63
C LEU A 318 -11.59 -19.85 10.49
N ALA A 319 -10.97 -20.73 11.27
CA ALA A 319 -11.69 -21.62 12.19
C ALA A 319 -12.52 -20.80 13.18
N LYS A 320 -11.93 -19.72 13.73
CA LYS A 320 -12.61 -18.84 14.67
C LYS A 320 -13.82 -18.11 14.07
N ALA A 321 -13.71 -17.66 12.82
CA ALA A 321 -14.82 -17.05 12.08
C ALA A 321 -15.96 -18.04 11.78
N LEU A 322 -15.65 -19.32 11.57
CA LEU A 322 -16.63 -20.37 11.28
C LEU A 322 -17.30 -20.97 12.54
N GLU A 323 -16.76 -20.72 13.73
CA GLU A 323 -17.35 -21.13 15.01
C GLU A 323 -18.47 -20.20 15.48
N GLY A 324 -18.48 -18.95 15.03
CA GLY A 324 -19.42 -17.90 15.47
C GLY A 324 -20.56 -17.68 14.57
#